data_7432dce380ec68d519a868a906120802
#
_entry.id   7432dce380ec68d519a868a906120802
#
_cell.length_a   1.000
_cell.length_b   1.000
_cell.length_c   1.000
_cell.angle_alpha   90.00
_cell.angle_beta   90.00
_cell.angle_gamma   90.00
#
_symmetry.space_group_name_H-M   'P 1'
#
loop_
_entity.id
_entity.type
_entity.pdbx_description
1 polymer ?
#
loop_
_entity_poly.entity_id
_entity_poly.type
_entity_poly.pdbx_seq_one_letter_code
_entity_poly.pdbx_strand_id
1 'polypeptide(L)'
;MRAQVIVIPGNETSELGFNRLLKSYQDTEQEFSINNFEASTPFTAESEMRDFDLTWNYPWEGETYDFATGLKKRAYVGRDPMARVACSMSHFRLWAECFETKETFLILEHDAYFIKQIPIDIILEWDYQIIGVNDPLGATRKSREFKRLIELDP
;
A
#
# COMPACT_ATOMS: atom_id res chain seq x y z
N MET A 1 -4.00 6.93 15.71
CA MET A 1 -3.78 6.23 14.43
C MET A 1 -4.87 5.20 14.20
N ARG A 2 -5.28 4.96 12.98
CA ARG A 2 -6.21 3.88 12.60
C ARG A 2 -5.67 3.12 11.37
N ALA A 3 -6.01 1.84 11.25
CA ALA A 3 -5.72 1.06 10.06
C ALA A 3 -6.92 1.09 9.10
N GLN A 4 -6.64 1.27 7.82
CA GLN A 4 -7.60 1.17 6.72
C GLN A 4 -7.17 -0.02 5.85
N VAL A 5 -8.01 -1.03 5.76
CA VAL A 5 -7.74 -2.22 4.96
C VAL A 5 -8.50 -2.14 3.66
N ILE A 6 -7.79 -2.11 2.56
CA ILE A 6 -8.37 -2.07 1.21
C ILE A 6 -8.95 -3.45 0.89
N VAL A 7 -10.27 -3.54 0.78
CA VAL A 7 -11.01 -4.79 0.49
C VAL A 7 -11.83 -4.61 -0.78
N ILE A 8 -11.69 -5.56 -1.71
CA ILE A 8 -12.41 -5.51 -3.00
C ILE A 8 -13.84 -6.00 -2.77
N PRO A 9 -14.86 -5.15 -3.01
CA PRO A 9 -16.26 -5.50 -2.74
C PRO A 9 -16.73 -6.67 -3.60
N GLY A 10 -17.42 -7.63 -2.99
CA GLY A 10 -17.96 -8.81 -3.67
C GLY A 10 -16.89 -9.79 -4.19
N ASN A 11 -15.64 -9.65 -3.75
CA ASN A 11 -14.57 -10.58 -4.08
C ASN A 11 -14.30 -11.51 -2.89
N GLU A 12 -14.70 -12.77 -3.00
CA GLU A 12 -14.57 -13.77 -1.93
C GLU A 12 -13.11 -13.92 -1.45
N THR A 13 -12.14 -13.90 -2.35
CA THR A 13 -10.72 -14.02 -1.99
C THR A 13 -10.26 -12.82 -1.15
N SER A 14 -10.72 -11.63 -1.49
CA SER A 14 -10.42 -10.40 -0.74
C SER A 14 -11.07 -10.41 0.64
N GLU A 15 -12.32 -10.86 0.74
CA GLU A 15 -13.04 -10.99 2.01
C GLU A 15 -12.40 -12.03 2.93
N LEU A 16 -12.02 -13.19 2.38
CA LEU A 16 -11.28 -14.23 3.12
C LEU A 16 -9.89 -13.72 3.57
N GLY A 17 -9.22 -12.91 2.72
CA GLY A 17 -7.97 -12.26 3.08
C GLY A 17 -8.14 -11.33 4.27
N PHE A 18 -9.14 -10.45 4.21
CA PHE A 18 -9.49 -9.53 5.30
C PHE A 18 -9.80 -10.27 6.61
N ASN A 19 -10.55 -11.36 6.57
CA ASN A 19 -10.84 -12.18 7.76
C ASN A 19 -9.56 -12.77 8.38
N ARG A 20 -8.60 -13.21 7.56
CA ARG A 20 -7.28 -13.68 8.04
C ARG A 20 -6.47 -12.55 8.66
N LEU A 21 -6.54 -11.36 8.07
CA LEU A 21 -5.90 -10.17 8.60
C LEU A 21 -6.48 -9.81 9.98
N LEU A 22 -7.82 -9.79 10.13
CA LEU A 22 -8.49 -9.53 11.40
C LEU A 22 -8.09 -10.55 12.49
N LYS A 23 -7.96 -11.81 12.11
CA LYS A 23 -7.47 -12.84 13.04
C LYS A 23 -6.03 -12.52 13.49
N SER A 24 -5.13 -12.24 12.57
CA SER A 24 -3.75 -11.90 12.91
C SER A 24 -3.63 -10.61 13.74
N TYR A 25 -4.51 -9.64 13.50
CA TYR A 25 -4.64 -8.41 14.29
C TYR A 25 -4.94 -8.74 15.77
N GLN A 26 -5.89 -9.65 16.00
CA GLN A 26 -6.26 -10.11 17.35
C GLN A 26 -5.14 -10.93 17.99
N ASP A 27 -4.58 -11.88 17.24
CA ASP A 27 -3.53 -12.81 17.73
C ASP A 27 -2.23 -12.06 18.12
N THR A 28 -2.01 -10.86 17.57
CA THR A 28 -0.82 -10.03 17.83
C THR A 28 -1.11 -8.80 18.72
N GLU A 29 -2.30 -8.71 19.30
CA GLU A 29 -2.67 -7.70 20.30
C GLU A 29 -2.38 -6.26 19.84
N GLN A 30 -2.78 -5.89 18.61
CA GLN A 30 -2.56 -4.55 18.08
C GLN A 30 -3.38 -3.49 18.82
N GLU A 31 -2.80 -2.30 19.06
CA GLU A 31 -3.39 -1.23 19.90
C GLU A 31 -4.01 -0.07 19.08
N PHE A 32 -4.50 -0.33 17.89
CA PHE A 32 -5.17 0.66 17.04
C PHE A 32 -6.46 0.13 16.47
N SER A 33 -7.36 1.01 16.03
CA SER A 33 -8.59 0.58 15.36
C SER A 33 -8.30 0.12 13.93
N ILE A 34 -9.08 -0.88 13.47
CA ILE A 34 -9.00 -1.39 12.12
C ILE A 34 -10.36 -1.27 11.44
N ASN A 35 -10.37 -0.73 10.21
CA ASN A 35 -11.57 -0.51 9.43
C ASN A 35 -11.42 -1.12 8.04
N ASN A 36 -12.53 -1.59 7.49
CA ASN A 36 -12.64 -1.94 6.09
C ASN A 36 -12.77 -0.66 5.26
N PHE A 37 -11.95 -0.54 4.23
CA PHE A 37 -12.02 0.49 3.19
C PHE A 37 -12.38 -0.17 1.86
N GLU A 38 -13.51 0.22 1.27
CA GLU A 38 -13.96 -0.32 -0.01
C GLU A 38 -13.02 0.09 -1.14
N ALA A 39 -12.39 -0.90 -1.77
CA ALA A 39 -11.46 -0.69 -2.87
C ALA A 39 -12.16 -0.06 -4.09
N SER A 40 -11.43 0.80 -4.78
CA SER A 40 -11.77 1.14 -6.17
C SER A 40 -11.70 -0.12 -7.03
N THR A 41 -12.59 -0.22 -8.00
CA THR A 41 -12.66 -1.35 -8.94
C THR A 41 -12.33 -0.89 -10.36
N PRO A 42 -12.02 -1.79 -11.31
CA PRO A 42 -11.90 -1.42 -12.72
C PRO A 42 -13.11 -0.67 -13.28
N PHE A 43 -14.28 -0.86 -12.68
CA PHE A 43 -15.52 -0.19 -13.12
C PHE A 43 -15.66 1.23 -12.55
N THR A 44 -15.11 1.51 -11.37
CA THR A 44 -15.23 2.81 -10.71
C THR A 44 -14.02 3.72 -10.94
N ALA A 45 -12.84 3.14 -11.17
CA ALA A 45 -11.56 3.85 -11.20
C ALA A 45 -11.52 5.02 -12.19
N GLU A 46 -12.14 4.89 -13.36
CA GLU A 46 -12.14 5.96 -14.37
C GLU A 46 -12.98 7.17 -13.93
N SER A 47 -14.15 6.94 -13.30
CA SER A 47 -14.95 8.03 -12.75
C SER A 47 -14.27 8.70 -11.58
N GLU A 48 -13.67 7.92 -10.68
CA GLU A 48 -12.91 8.43 -9.53
C GLU A 48 -11.71 9.28 -9.98
N MET A 49 -10.98 8.86 -11.03
CA MET A 49 -9.89 9.68 -11.60
C MET A 49 -10.40 11.03 -12.11
N ARG A 50 -11.56 11.06 -12.78
CA ARG A 50 -12.17 12.32 -13.23
C ARG A 50 -12.58 13.22 -12.08
N ASP A 51 -13.13 12.66 -11.00
CA ASP A 51 -13.56 13.41 -9.82
C ASP A 51 -12.36 14.10 -9.12
N PHE A 52 -11.17 13.53 -9.22
CA PHE A 52 -9.92 14.08 -8.69
C PHE A 52 -9.06 14.82 -9.73
N ASP A 53 -9.54 15.02 -10.95
CA ASP A 53 -8.79 15.61 -12.07
C ASP A 53 -7.43 14.94 -12.32
N LEU A 54 -7.42 13.59 -12.25
CA LEU A 54 -6.21 12.79 -12.43
C LEU A 54 -6.09 12.23 -13.84
N THR A 55 -4.84 12.14 -14.32
CA THR A 55 -4.49 11.48 -15.57
C THR A 55 -3.60 10.28 -15.31
N TRP A 56 -3.83 9.17 -16.01
CA TRP A 56 -3.04 7.97 -15.88
C TRP A 56 -2.02 7.84 -17.02
N ASN A 57 -0.74 7.90 -16.69
CA ASN A 57 0.38 7.88 -17.65
C ASN A 57 1.19 6.57 -17.63
N TYR A 58 0.73 5.56 -16.90
CA TYR A 58 1.40 4.29 -16.80
C TYR A 58 0.65 3.21 -17.62
N PRO A 59 1.33 2.32 -18.35
CA PRO A 59 2.77 2.17 -18.46
C PRO A 59 3.39 3.21 -19.42
N TRP A 60 4.59 3.70 -19.08
CA TRP A 60 5.39 4.47 -20.04
C TRP A 60 6.05 3.53 -21.06
N GLU A 61 6.39 4.07 -22.21
CA GLU A 61 7.10 3.33 -23.26
C GLU A 61 8.61 3.29 -23.02
N GLY A 62 9.24 2.18 -23.41
CA GLY A 62 10.69 2.01 -23.36
C GLY A 62 11.25 1.73 -21.96
N GLU A 63 12.47 2.17 -21.75
CA GLU A 63 13.24 1.98 -20.52
C GLU A 63 13.62 3.32 -19.92
N THR A 64 13.62 3.42 -18.62
CA THR A 64 14.14 4.57 -17.88
C THR A 64 15.23 4.15 -16.91
N TYR A 65 16.10 5.08 -16.54
CA TYR A 65 17.10 4.88 -15.51
C TYR A 65 16.71 5.61 -14.24
N ASP A 66 16.81 4.92 -13.14
CA ASP A 66 16.76 5.53 -11.82
C ASP A 66 18.18 6.03 -11.50
N PHE A 67 18.38 7.34 -11.57
CA PHE A 67 19.71 7.93 -11.36
C PHE A 67 20.20 7.80 -9.91
N ALA A 68 19.30 7.66 -8.94
CA ALA A 68 19.67 7.48 -7.54
C ALA A 68 20.22 6.07 -7.26
N THR A 69 19.66 5.06 -7.93
CA THR A 69 20.04 3.65 -7.72
C THR A 69 20.87 3.06 -8.86
N GLY A 70 20.99 3.75 -10.00
CA GLY A 70 21.62 3.24 -11.23
C GLY A 70 20.85 2.09 -11.88
N LEU A 71 19.61 1.82 -11.44
CA LEU A 71 18.81 0.71 -11.93
C LEU A 71 18.05 1.08 -13.20
N LYS A 72 18.10 0.18 -14.17
CA LYS A 72 17.29 0.23 -15.37
C LYS A 72 15.88 -0.27 -15.05
N LYS A 73 14.87 0.54 -15.35
CA LYS A 73 13.46 0.24 -15.07
C LYS A 73 12.66 0.15 -16.36
N ARG A 74 11.75 -0.81 -16.42
CA ARG A 74 10.68 -0.89 -17.42
C ARG A 74 9.34 -0.84 -16.73
N ALA A 75 8.36 -0.23 -17.40
CA ALA A 75 7.00 -0.29 -16.90
C ALA A 75 6.50 -1.74 -16.90
N TYR A 76 5.84 -2.14 -15.83
CA TYR A 76 5.22 -3.46 -15.75
C TYR A 76 3.86 -3.42 -16.46
N VAL A 77 3.71 -4.22 -17.49
CA VAL A 77 2.45 -4.36 -18.23
C VAL A 77 1.69 -5.56 -17.65
N GLY A 78 0.65 -5.30 -16.85
CA GLY A 78 -0.26 -6.32 -16.32
C GLY A 78 -1.27 -6.80 -17.36
N ARG A 79 -1.98 -7.89 -17.05
CA ARG A 79 -3.06 -8.43 -17.91
C ARG A 79 -4.27 -7.49 -17.98
N ASP A 80 -4.57 -6.81 -16.89
CA ASP A 80 -5.67 -5.84 -16.76
C ASP A 80 -5.11 -4.47 -16.33
N PRO A 81 -4.98 -3.51 -17.26
CA PRO A 81 -4.54 -2.16 -16.94
C PRO A 81 -5.47 -1.44 -15.96
N MET A 82 -6.79 -1.66 -16.06
CA MET A 82 -7.76 -0.98 -15.19
C MET A 82 -7.72 -1.51 -13.75
N ALA A 83 -7.38 -2.77 -13.52
CA ALA A 83 -7.14 -3.28 -12.18
C ALA A 83 -5.98 -2.55 -11.48
N ARG A 84 -4.96 -2.15 -12.23
CA ARG A 84 -3.86 -1.35 -11.68
C ARG A 84 -4.28 0.07 -11.36
N VAL A 85 -5.04 0.71 -12.25
CA VAL A 85 -5.62 2.03 -11.99
C VAL A 85 -6.46 1.97 -10.73
N ALA A 86 -7.33 0.97 -10.60
CA ALA A 86 -8.19 0.77 -9.43
C ALA A 86 -7.37 0.59 -8.13
N CYS A 87 -6.33 -0.23 -8.16
CA CYS A 87 -5.43 -0.37 -7.02
C CYS A 87 -4.81 0.97 -6.61
N SER A 88 -4.27 1.72 -7.57
CA SER A 88 -3.70 3.05 -7.33
C SER A 88 -4.72 4.05 -6.81
N MET A 89 -5.95 4.02 -7.33
CA MET A 89 -7.03 4.90 -6.87
C MET A 89 -7.45 4.59 -5.43
N SER A 90 -7.49 3.32 -5.05
CA SER A 90 -7.76 2.93 -3.65
C SER A 90 -6.75 3.56 -2.68
N HIS A 91 -5.46 3.48 -3.00
CA HIS A 91 -4.41 4.12 -2.20
C HIS A 91 -4.51 5.64 -2.25
N PHE A 92 -4.75 6.22 -3.42
CA PHE A 92 -4.87 7.67 -3.59
C PHE A 92 -6.01 8.27 -2.76
N ARG A 93 -7.17 7.62 -2.74
CA ARG A 93 -8.32 8.05 -1.92
C ARG A 93 -7.98 8.07 -0.43
N LEU A 94 -7.23 7.06 0.06
CA LEU A 94 -6.77 7.03 1.45
C LEU A 94 -5.71 8.11 1.72
N TRP A 95 -4.83 8.41 0.78
CA TRP A 95 -3.88 9.52 0.92
C TRP A 95 -4.59 10.88 0.92
N ALA A 96 -5.59 11.06 0.08
CA ALA A 96 -6.40 12.28 0.08
C ALA A 96 -7.13 12.47 1.41
N GLU A 97 -7.77 11.42 1.94
CA GLU A 97 -8.40 11.45 3.26
C GLU A 97 -7.40 11.76 4.39
N CYS A 98 -6.22 11.13 4.36
CA CYS A 98 -5.14 11.41 5.30
C CYS A 98 -4.69 12.88 5.23
N PHE A 99 -4.57 13.43 4.02
CA PHE A 99 -4.21 14.82 3.81
C PHE A 99 -5.27 15.80 4.33
N GLU A 100 -6.54 15.51 4.09
CA GLU A 100 -7.67 16.36 4.53
C GLU A 100 -7.87 16.31 6.04
N THR A 101 -7.86 15.11 6.63
CA THR A 101 -8.11 14.91 8.06
C THR A 101 -6.89 15.21 8.94
N LYS A 102 -5.68 15.23 8.37
CA LYS A 102 -4.40 15.30 9.09
C LYS A 102 -4.19 14.13 10.08
N GLU A 103 -4.90 13.03 9.86
CA GLU A 103 -4.74 11.82 10.66
C GLU A 103 -3.68 10.89 10.06
N THR A 104 -2.97 10.18 10.91
CA THR A 104 -2.03 9.13 10.48
C THR A 104 -2.79 7.82 10.25
N PHE A 105 -2.67 7.26 9.04
CA PHE A 105 -3.26 5.99 8.65
C PHE A 105 -2.19 4.92 8.48
N LEU A 106 -2.52 3.70 8.93
CA LEU A 106 -1.88 2.48 8.48
C LEU A 106 -2.70 1.93 7.31
N ILE A 107 -2.15 1.96 6.10
CA ILE A 107 -2.82 1.46 4.90
C ILE A 107 -2.36 0.03 4.64
N LEU A 108 -3.31 -0.90 4.58
CA LEU A 108 -3.08 -2.32 4.36
C LEU A 108 -3.89 -2.82 3.16
N GLU A 109 -3.36 -3.79 2.44
CA GLU A 109 -4.14 -4.57 1.48
C GLU A 109 -4.76 -5.80 2.18
N HIS A 110 -5.85 -6.33 1.63
CA HIS A 110 -6.62 -7.43 2.23
C HIS A 110 -5.81 -8.71 2.45
N ASP A 111 -4.70 -8.91 1.77
CA ASP A 111 -3.83 -10.07 1.89
C ASP A 111 -2.66 -9.87 2.88
N ALA A 112 -2.56 -8.70 3.50
CA ALA A 112 -1.64 -8.47 4.60
C ALA A 112 -2.02 -9.28 5.85
N TYR A 113 -1.06 -9.55 6.72
CA TYR A 113 -1.33 -10.06 8.07
C TYR A 113 -0.20 -9.65 9.03
N PHE A 114 -0.54 -9.54 10.31
CA PHE A 114 0.40 -9.16 11.35
C PHE A 114 1.18 -10.38 11.84
N ILE A 115 2.49 -10.26 11.91
CA ILE A 115 3.39 -11.30 12.45
C ILE A 115 3.83 -10.98 13.89
N LYS A 116 3.68 -9.72 14.30
CA LYS A 116 3.96 -9.21 15.64
C LYS A 116 3.25 -7.88 15.85
N GLN A 117 3.19 -7.42 17.09
CA GLN A 117 2.68 -6.09 17.40
C GLN A 117 3.52 -5.00 16.73
N ILE A 118 2.86 -4.01 16.16
CA ILE A 118 3.51 -2.85 15.56
C ILE A 118 3.84 -1.84 16.69
N PRO A 119 5.08 -1.38 16.82
CA PRO A 119 5.47 -0.41 17.85
C PRO A 119 5.05 1.01 17.43
N ILE A 120 3.75 1.30 17.57
CA ILE A 120 3.13 2.54 17.06
C ILE A 120 3.78 3.78 17.67
N ASP A 121 4.02 3.79 18.96
CA ASP A 121 4.59 4.94 19.66
C ASP A 121 5.94 5.32 19.06
N ILE A 122 6.80 4.32 18.78
CA ILE A 122 8.09 4.54 18.13
C ILE A 122 7.93 5.06 16.71
N ILE A 123 6.97 4.50 15.94
CA ILE A 123 6.74 4.90 14.55
C ILE A 123 6.21 6.34 14.47
N LEU A 124 5.34 6.74 15.41
CA LEU A 124 4.78 8.09 15.44
C LEU A 124 5.80 9.16 15.87
N GLU A 125 6.88 8.79 16.52
CA GLU A 125 8.00 9.68 16.85
C GLU A 125 8.89 10.00 15.64
N TRP A 126 8.81 9.20 14.57
CA TRP A 126 9.61 9.41 13.38
C TRP A 126 9.08 10.57 12.53
N ASP A 127 9.98 11.47 12.13
CA ASP A 127 9.65 12.61 11.27
C ASP A 127 9.65 12.22 9.78
N TYR A 128 8.81 11.23 9.43
CA TYR A 128 8.60 10.78 8.07
C TYR A 128 7.15 10.95 7.65
N GLN A 129 6.93 11.28 6.38
CA GLN A 129 5.59 11.39 5.81
C GLN A 129 5.01 10.03 5.42
N ILE A 130 5.85 9.10 4.98
CA ILE A 130 5.49 7.75 4.57
C ILE A 130 6.51 6.77 5.11
N ILE A 131 6.04 5.72 5.79
CA ILE A 131 6.86 4.67 6.38
C ILE A 131 6.38 3.31 5.87
N GLY A 132 7.28 2.52 5.29
CA GLY A 132 7.01 1.12 4.94
C GLY A 132 7.15 0.23 6.18
N VAL A 133 6.11 -0.53 6.50
CA VAL A 133 6.08 -1.45 7.66
C VAL A 133 6.13 -2.93 7.27
N ASN A 134 6.23 -3.23 5.98
CA ASN A 134 6.37 -4.58 5.47
C ASN A 134 7.83 -5.05 5.49
N ASP A 135 8.04 -6.36 5.63
CA ASP A 135 9.36 -6.96 5.45
C ASP A 135 9.73 -6.97 3.96
N PRO A 136 10.71 -6.15 3.53
CA PRO A 136 11.11 -6.10 2.13
C PRO A 136 11.82 -7.37 1.66
N LEU A 137 12.26 -8.25 2.57
CA LEU A 137 12.97 -9.48 2.25
C LEU A 137 12.12 -10.49 1.46
N GLY A 138 10.79 -10.46 1.64
CA GLY A 138 9.85 -11.30 0.91
C GLY A 138 9.43 -10.75 -0.44
N ALA A 139 9.56 -9.43 -0.65
CA ALA A 139 8.92 -8.74 -1.76
C ALA A 139 9.74 -8.70 -3.05
N THR A 140 11.06 -8.84 -3.02
CA THR A 140 11.91 -8.71 -4.20
C THR A 140 13.08 -9.70 -4.22
N ARG A 141 13.47 -10.13 -5.44
CA ARG A 141 14.72 -10.91 -5.65
C ARG A 141 15.99 -10.13 -5.26
N LYS A 142 15.89 -8.82 -5.01
CA LYS A 142 16.97 -7.90 -4.65
C LYS A 142 16.95 -7.47 -3.18
N SER A 143 16.19 -8.13 -2.34
CA SER A 143 16.03 -7.82 -0.92
C SER A 143 17.35 -7.71 -0.14
N ARG A 144 18.40 -8.45 -0.54
CA ARG A 144 19.73 -8.35 0.06
C ARG A 144 20.39 -6.97 -0.16
N GLU A 145 20.13 -6.33 -1.31
CA GLU A 145 20.65 -4.98 -1.60
C GLU A 145 19.89 -3.93 -0.79
N PHE A 146 18.59 -4.11 -0.59
CA PHE A 146 17.77 -3.24 0.27
C PHE A 146 18.18 -3.32 1.74
N LYS A 147 18.40 -4.53 2.26
CA LYS A 147 18.89 -4.73 3.63
C LYS A 147 20.23 -4.02 3.86
N ARG A 148 21.13 -4.05 2.87
CA ARG A 148 22.41 -3.37 2.93
C ARG A 148 22.27 -1.84 2.96
N LEU A 149 21.27 -1.27 2.28
CA LEU A 149 21.00 0.19 2.31
C LEU A 149 20.47 0.64 3.68
N ILE A 150 19.58 -0.16 4.30
CA ILE A 150 19.05 0.11 5.64
C ILE A 150 20.15 -0.02 6.71
N GLU A 151 21.12 -0.92 6.55
CA GLU A 151 22.25 -1.08 7.46
C GLU A 151 23.32 0.03 7.32
N LEU A 152 23.30 0.81 6.25
CA LEU A 152 24.27 1.88 5.98
C LEU A 152 23.78 3.28 6.41
N ASP A 153 22.50 3.43 6.73
CA ASP A 153 21.89 4.67 7.20
C ASP A 153 21.08 4.36 8.48
N PRO A 154 21.75 4.33 9.68
CA PRO A 154 21.10 4.08 10.96
C PRO A 154 20.30 5.28 11.46
#